data_a4aced7bf6df01439ba107b839404eb5
#
_entry.id   a4aced7bf6df01439ba107b839404eb5
#
_cell.length_a   1.000
_cell.length_b   1.000
_cell.length_c   1.000
_cell.angle_alpha   90.00
_cell.angle_beta   90.00
_cell.angle_gamma   90.00
#
_symmetry.space_group_name_H-M   'P 1'
#
loop_
_entity.id
_entity.type
_entity.pdbx_description
1 polymer ?
#
loop_
_entity_poly.entity_id
_entity_poly.type
_entity_poly.pdbx_seq_one_letter_code
_entity_poly.pdbx_strand_id
1 'polypeptide(L)'
;EQIVAYSTEHHIPLYVYGGGSSVTRGVEPTKGGISLDMRRNFNKVISFNEIDQTITVQAGMSGPDLEKTLQSAPELFGAKRQYTCGHFPQSFEYSSVGGWTVTRGAGQNSTYYGTIADIVLSQKYATPIGVIQTSHYSREATGPNLNQIMMGSEGTFGVLTEVTLRIFRWMPQNRKRFSYIFKTWDIAMKAAREMMQCECGYSSVFRLSDPEETNLMLKLYNVDETPLQPLLDAFGYKDMERCLFLGFTDGEKGYSRNVARNIAKIARKHGGMPLTGYVTRSWEKGRFNDPYLRDTLMDFGVTTDTLECTVNWSNMEQVHADVRKICHALPNTVVTTHMSHCYPQGANLYFIFLTRMQDEDAFKAYHTTILDAIQRSGAAVSHHHGIGKMFAPWLEGYIGEKEYGVFRVLKNYFDPDYNMNPGGTIGLDLKPEEKKFLRDYTDYLEQPKFD
;
A
#
# COMPACT_ATOMS: atom_id res chain seq x y z
N GLU A 1 -6.51 -18.77 20.97
CA GLU A 1 -7.56 -19.79 20.84
C GLU A 1 -8.66 -19.57 21.88
N GLN A 2 -8.34 -19.52 23.20
CA GLN A 2 -9.33 -19.37 24.27
C GLN A 2 -10.22 -18.12 24.11
N ILE A 3 -9.67 -16.98 23.70
CA ILE A 3 -10.42 -15.74 23.49
C ILE A 3 -11.37 -15.90 22.29
N VAL A 4 -10.93 -16.56 21.22
CA VAL A 4 -11.79 -16.82 20.05
C VAL A 4 -12.92 -17.77 20.44
N ALA A 5 -12.63 -18.86 21.14
CA ALA A 5 -13.63 -19.80 21.65
C ALA A 5 -14.65 -19.11 22.56
N TYR A 6 -14.20 -18.30 23.51
CA TYR A 6 -15.07 -17.50 24.40
C TYR A 6 -15.97 -16.52 23.60
N SER A 7 -15.37 -15.80 22.64
CA SER A 7 -16.12 -14.90 21.75
C SER A 7 -17.23 -15.64 20.97
N THR A 8 -16.90 -16.80 20.44
CA THR A 8 -17.87 -17.64 19.69
C THR A 8 -18.97 -18.17 20.61
N GLU A 9 -18.61 -18.76 21.76
CA GLU A 9 -19.56 -19.34 22.73
C GLU A 9 -20.57 -18.30 23.25
N HIS A 10 -20.09 -17.08 23.47
CA HIS A 10 -20.92 -16.02 24.03
C HIS A 10 -21.47 -15.01 22.99
N HIS A 11 -21.26 -15.26 21.69
CA HIS A 11 -21.67 -14.38 20.57
C HIS A 11 -21.19 -12.92 20.76
N ILE A 12 -19.96 -12.75 21.25
CA ILE A 12 -19.37 -11.43 21.46
C ILE A 12 -18.47 -11.09 20.27
N PRO A 13 -18.70 -9.98 19.54
CA PRO A 13 -17.82 -9.55 18.45
C PRO A 13 -16.36 -9.44 18.87
N LEU A 14 -15.44 -9.92 18.00
CA LEU A 14 -14.00 -9.91 18.23
C LEU A 14 -13.30 -9.14 17.10
N TYR A 15 -12.59 -8.08 17.48
CA TYR A 15 -11.79 -7.23 16.59
C TYR A 15 -10.32 -7.39 16.89
N VAL A 16 -9.51 -7.64 15.84
CA VAL A 16 -8.07 -7.82 15.99
C VAL A 16 -7.38 -6.49 15.75
N TYR A 17 -6.62 -6.03 16.74
CA TYR A 17 -5.88 -4.77 16.69
C TYR A 17 -4.37 -5.05 16.59
N GLY A 18 -3.75 -4.60 15.48
CA GLY A 18 -2.30 -4.59 15.28
C GLY A 18 -1.73 -3.23 15.66
N GLY A 19 -1.21 -2.48 14.66
CA GLY A 19 -0.71 -1.13 14.87
C GLY A 19 -1.76 -0.01 14.81
N GLY A 20 -3.03 -0.32 14.54
CA GLY A 20 -4.08 0.68 14.38
C GLY A 20 -3.93 1.57 13.13
N SER A 21 -3.11 1.17 12.17
CA SER A 21 -2.72 1.98 11.00
C SER A 21 -3.66 1.87 9.81
N SER A 22 -4.80 1.17 9.94
CA SER A 22 -5.77 1.03 8.86
C SER A 22 -6.39 2.38 8.48
N VAL A 23 -6.13 2.83 7.25
CA VAL A 23 -6.76 4.05 6.69
C VAL A 23 -8.14 3.78 6.09
N THR A 24 -8.58 2.51 6.06
CA THR A 24 -9.89 2.08 5.57
C THR A 24 -10.86 1.66 6.70
N ARG A 25 -10.57 2.04 7.95
CA ARG A 25 -11.39 1.75 9.15
C ARG A 25 -11.50 0.25 9.47
N GLY A 26 -10.56 -0.58 9.02
CA GLY A 26 -10.61 -2.04 9.18
C GLY A 26 -10.61 -2.53 10.63
N VAL A 27 -10.03 -1.76 11.56
CA VAL A 27 -9.93 -2.10 13.00
C VAL A 27 -11.04 -1.51 13.87
N GLU A 28 -11.98 -0.76 13.29
CA GLU A 28 -13.02 -0.07 14.04
C GLU A 28 -14.07 -1.05 14.61
N PRO A 29 -14.34 -1.01 15.94
CA PRO A 29 -15.28 -1.93 16.59
C PRO A 29 -16.73 -1.41 16.50
N THR A 30 -17.28 -1.36 15.29
CA THR A 30 -18.60 -0.76 15.00
C THR A 30 -19.78 -1.37 15.76
N LYS A 31 -19.67 -2.62 16.19
CA LYS A 31 -20.73 -3.32 16.97
C LYS A 31 -20.33 -3.52 18.43
N GLY A 32 -19.26 -2.87 18.90
CA GLY A 32 -18.72 -3.14 20.23
C GLY A 32 -18.13 -4.55 20.35
N GLY A 33 -17.70 -4.97 21.54
CA GLY A 33 -17.16 -6.31 21.76
C GLY A 33 -15.74 -6.33 22.30
N ILE A 34 -14.96 -7.35 21.96
CA ILE A 34 -13.58 -7.54 22.41
C ILE A 34 -12.63 -6.95 21.36
N SER A 35 -11.77 -6.01 21.77
CA SER A 35 -10.62 -5.56 20.98
C SER A 35 -9.37 -6.30 21.43
N LEU A 36 -8.81 -7.15 20.59
CA LEU A 36 -7.64 -7.98 20.86
C LEU A 36 -6.36 -7.31 20.37
N ASP A 37 -5.61 -6.68 21.28
CA ASP A 37 -4.31 -6.10 20.98
C ASP A 37 -3.24 -7.19 20.85
N MET A 38 -2.69 -7.32 19.64
CA MET A 38 -1.65 -8.31 19.32
C MET A 38 -0.23 -7.82 19.67
N ARG A 39 0.01 -6.50 19.73
CA ARG A 39 1.36 -5.94 19.85
C ARG A 39 2.02 -6.25 21.18
N ARG A 40 1.25 -6.27 22.26
CA ARG A 40 1.78 -6.38 23.61
C ARG A 40 2.44 -7.74 23.88
N ASN A 41 1.81 -8.82 23.45
CA ASN A 41 2.22 -10.18 23.84
C ASN A 41 2.50 -11.12 22.65
N PHE A 42 2.20 -10.72 21.41
CA PHE A 42 2.40 -11.49 20.18
C PHE A 42 3.48 -10.86 19.29
N ASN A 43 4.67 -10.65 19.83
CA ASN A 43 5.78 -9.95 19.17
C ASN A 43 7.10 -10.72 19.17
N LYS A 44 7.07 -12.05 19.38
CA LYS A 44 8.27 -12.87 19.48
C LYS A 44 8.67 -13.47 18.14
N VAL A 45 9.97 -13.73 17.98
CA VAL A 45 10.48 -14.63 16.94
C VAL A 45 10.21 -16.07 17.38
N ILE A 46 9.63 -16.87 16.50
CA ILE A 46 9.35 -18.29 16.70
C ILE A 46 10.50 -19.14 16.16
N SER A 47 10.97 -18.80 14.93
CA SER A 47 12.10 -19.49 14.32
C SER A 47 12.81 -18.62 13.30
N PHE A 48 14.10 -18.88 13.10
CA PHE A 48 14.91 -18.30 12.05
C PHE A 48 15.67 -19.43 11.32
N ASN A 49 15.65 -19.43 9.99
CA ASN A 49 16.34 -20.41 9.17
C ASN A 49 17.14 -19.70 8.06
N GLU A 50 18.47 -19.68 8.22
CA GLU A 50 19.36 -19.04 7.24
C GLU A 50 19.43 -19.83 5.93
N ILE A 51 19.31 -21.18 5.98
CA ILE A 51 19.41 -22.04 4.80
C ILE A 51 18.23 -21.77 3.86
N ASP A 52 17.01 -21.73 4.43
CA ASP A 52 15.78 -21.49 3.68
C ASP A 52 15.51 -19.99 3.48
N GLN A 53 16.29 -19.12 4.14
CA GLN A 53 16.09 -17.68 4.18
C GLN A 53 14.68 -17.30 4.62
N THR A 54 14.30 -17.80 5.79
CA THR A 54 12.98 -17.56 6.38
C THR A 54 13.06 -17.15 7.84
N ILE A 55 12.07 -16.39 8.28
CA ILE A 55 11.81 -16.10 9.68
C ILE A 55 10.33 -16.32 9.98
N THR A 56 10.02 -16.98 11.08
CA THR A 56 8.65 -17.07 11.60
C THR A 56 8.53 -16.17 12.82
N VAL A 57 7.55 -15.26 12.78
CA VAL A 57 7.30 -14.31 13.85
C VAL A 57 5.84 -14.34 14.27
N GLN A 58 5.56 -13.88 15.47
CA GLN A 58 4.21 -13.63 15.92
C GLN A 58 3.65 -12.37 15.25
N ALA A 59 2.34 -12.36 14.98
CA ALA A 59 1.66 -11.38 14.13
C ALA A 59 1.69 -9.94 14.66
N GLY A 60 1.87 -9.74 15.96
CA GLY A 60 1.98 -8.41 16.58
C GLY A 60 3.37 -7.77 16.50
N MET A 61 4.38 -8.44 15.93
CA MET A 61 5.72 -7.87 15.77
C MET A 61 5.68 -6.61 14.92
N SER A 62 6.34 -5.54 15.39
CA SER A 62 6.42 -4.26 14.65
C SER A 62 7.44 -4.31 13.51
N GLY A 63 7.31 -3.42 12.54
CA GLY A 63 8.27 -3.29 11.44
C GLY A 63 9.70 -3.02 11.92
N PRO A 64 9.92 -2.00 12.79
CA PRO A 64 11.24 -1.72 13.33
C PRO A 64 11.88 -2.89 14.09
N ASP A 65 11.08 -3.62 14.90
CA ASP A 65 11.59 -4.77 15.66
C ASP A 65 11.99 -5.92 14.74
N LEU A 66 11.18 -6.19 13.69
CA LEU A 66 11.51 -7.19 12.69
C LEU A 66 12.82 -6.85 11.96
N GLU A 67 12.95 -5.63 11.45
CA GLU A 67 14.15 -5.21 10.72
C GLU A 67 15.39 -5.20 11.63
N LYS A 68 15.27 -4.71 12.85
CA LYS A 68 16.36 -4.77 13.86
C LYS A 68 16.79 -6.21 14.13
N THR A 69 15.84 -7.12 14.30
CA THR A 69 16.09 -8.55 14.51
C THR A 69 16.85 -9.15 13.32
N LEU A 70 16.38 -8.88 12.10
CA LEU A 70 16.99 -9.40 10.88
C LEU A 70 18.39 -8.84 10.62
N GLN A 71 18.61 -7.57 10.89
CA GLN A 71 19.92 -6.94 10.79
C GLN A 71 20.89 -7.42 11.87
N SER A 72 20.38 -7.85 13.02
CA SER A 72 21.16 -8.45 14.11
C SER A 72 21.18 -10.00 14.03
N ALA A 73 20.83 -10.60 12.89
CA ALA A 73 20.79 -12.06 12.76
C ALA A 73 22.14 -12.76 13.04
N PRO A 74 23.31 -12.18 12.71
CA PRO A 74 24.59 -12.76 13.11
C PRO A 74 24.74 -12.92 14.62
N GLU A 75 24.35 -11.91 15.37
CA GLU A 75 24.46 -11.87 16.84
C GLU A 75 23.39 -12.73 17.53
N LEU A 76 22.16 -12.72 17.01
CA LEU A 76 21.03 -13.37 17.64
C LEU A 76 20.92 -14.86 17.29
N PHE A 77 21.28 -15.24 16.06
CA PHE A 77 21.06 -16.59 15.52
C PHE A 77 22.33 -17.26 15.00
N GLY A 78 23.49 -16.61 15.09
CA GLY A 78 24.72 -17.12 14.52
C GLY A 78 24.74 -17.15 12.99
N ALA A 79 23.90 -16.34 12.34
CA ALA A 79 23.82 -16.27 10.89
C ALA A 79 25.11 -15.71 10.29
N LYS A 80 25.45 -16.12 9.07
CA LYS A 80 26.63 -15.60 8.36
C LYS A 80 26.45 -14.18 7.83
N ARG A 81 25.20 -13.67 7.80
CA ARG A 81 24.85 -12.40 7.13
C ARG A 81 23.70 -11.69 7.84
N GLN A 82 23.61 -10.39 7.56
CA GLN A 82 22.46 -9.57 7.92
C GLN A 82 21.35 -9.72 6.88
N TYR A 83 20.10 -9.57 7.34
CA TYR A 83 18.91 -9.74 6.51
C TYR A 83 17.97 -8.55 6.63
N THR A 84 16.99 -8.50 5.74
CA THR A 84 15.86 -7.56 5.71
C THR A 84 14.62 -8.29 5.23
N CYS A 85 13.45 -7.90 5.70
CA CYS A 85 12.17 -8.33 5.12
C CYS A 85 11.90 -7.61 3.78
N GLY A 86 12.46 -6.42 3.59
CA GLY A 86 12.24 -5.61 2.39
C GLY A 86 10.85 -4.95 2.33
N HIS A 87 10.02 -5.12 3.34
CA HIS A 87 8.66 -4.58 3.42
C HIS A 87 8.62 -3.33 4.30
N PHE A 88 8.47 -2.16 3.67
CA PHE A 88 8.49 -0.86 4.34
C PHE A 88 7.24 -0.05 3.95
N PRO A 89 6.05 -0.34 4.54
CA PRO A 89 4.86 0.47 4.30
C PRO A 89 5.02 1.88 4.87
N GLN A 90 4.15 2.81 4.49
CA GLN A 90 4.14 4.18 5.03
C GLN A 90 4.02 4.19 6.56
N SER A 91 3.24 3.26 7.11
CA SER A 91 3.01 3.04 8.54
C SER A 91 4.07 2.19 9.24
N PHE A 92 5.25 1.99 8.64
CA PHE A 92 6.29 1.04 9.08
C PHE A 92 6.61 1.15 10.58
N GLU A 93 6.69 2.36 11.12
CA GLU A 93 7.12 2.59 12.49
C GLU A 93 6.16 2.06 13.56
N TYR A 94 4.87 1.90 13.21
CA TYR A 94 3.84 1.50 14.18
C TYR A 94 2.93 0.35 13.71
N SER A 95 2.98 -0.05 12.45
CA SER A 95 2.23 -1.19 11.94
C SER A 95 2.85 -2.53 12.32
N SER A 96 2.07 -3.59 12.25
CA SER A 96 2.48 -4.94 12.61
C SER A 96 2.53 -5.88 11.40
N VAL A 97 3.36 -6.92 11.49
CA VAL A 97 3.49 -7.97 10.46
C VAL A 97 2.14 -8.63 10.16
N GLY A 98 1.36 -8.92 11.20
CA GLY A 98 0.01 -9.46 11.00
C GLY A 98 -0.92 -8.51 10.27
N GLY A 99 -0.88 -7.22 10.61
CA GLY A 99 -1.65 -6.19 9.91
C GLY A 99 -1.31 -6.13 8.43
N TRP A 100 -0.02 -6.15 8.08
CA TRP A 100 0.42 -6.19 6.67
C TRP A 100 -0.17 -7.39 5.92
N THR A 101 -0.12 -8.57 6.55
CA THR A 101 -0.56 -9.83 5.97
C THR A 101 -2.08 -9.84 5.73
N VAL A 102 -2.86 -9.46 6.75
CA VAL A 102 -4.34 -9.51 6.64
C VAL A 102 -4.94 -8.41 5.76
N THR A 103 -4.18 -7.37 5.42
CA THR A 103 -4.60 -6.33 4.47
C THR A 103 -3.99 -6.49 3.08
N ARG A 104 -3.14 -7.49 2.84
CA ARG A 104 -2.36 -7.66 1.60
C ARG A 104 -1.50 -6.43 1.29
N GLY A 105 -0.93 -5.80 2.31
CA GLY A 105 -0.19 -4.56 2.22
C GLY A 105 1.00 -4.59 1.26
N ALA A 106 1.43 -3.43 0.78
CA ALA A 106 2.67 -3.27 0.03
C ALA A 106 3.59 -2.25 0.69
N GLY A 107 4.86 -2.57 0.76
CA GLY A 107 5.88 -1.65 1.20
C GLY A 107 6.41 -0.78 0.05
N GLN A 108 6.95 0.39 0.34
CA GLN A 108 7.52 1.31 -0.66
C GLN A 108 8.62 0.67 -1.53
N ASN A 109 9.20 -0.44 -1.05
CA ASN A 109 10.24 -1.18 -1.77
C ASN A 109 9.68 -2.37 -2.60
N SER A 110 8.35 -2.48 -2.74
CA SER A 110 7.68 -3.65 -3.31
C SER A 110 8.00 -3.93 -4.77
N THR A 111 8.42 -2.93 -5.54
CA THR A 111 8.80 -3.12 -6.94
C THR A 111 9.93 -4.16 -7.10
N TYR A 112 10.82 -4.29 -6.12
CA TYR A 112 11.88 -5.30 -6.12
C TYR A 112 11.61 -6.47 -5.17
N TYR A 113 11.21 -6.17 -3.92
CA TYR A 113 11.03 -7.22 -2.91
C TYR A 113 9.70 -7.96 -3.03
N GLY A 114 8.73 -7.38 -3.73
CA GLY A 114 7.34 -7.83 -3.78
C GLY A 114 6.47 -7.21 -2.69
N THR A 115 5.18 -7.44 -2.79
CA THR A 115 4.19 -7.12 -1.76
C THR A 115 4.26 -8.14 -0.62
N ILE A 116 3.49 -7.94 0.44
CA ILE A 116 3.41 -8.95 1.51
C ILE A 116 2.92 -10.30 0.98
N ALA A 117 2.07 -10.29 -0.06
CA ALA A 117 1.57 -11.51 -0.69
C ALA A 117 2.64 -12.34 -1.41
N ASP A 118 3.76 -11.70 -1.79
CA ASP A 118 4.94 -12.35 -2.37
C ASP A 118 5.96 -12.79 -1.31
N ILE A 119 5.89 -12.19 -0.12
CA ILE A 119 6.86 -12.37 0.97
C ILE A 119 6.40 -13.45 1.96
N VAL A 120 5.09 -13.53 2.23
CA VAL A 120 4.52 -14.51 3.17
C VAL A 120 4.54 -15.91 2.57
N LEU A 121 5.14 -16.85 3.29
CA LEU A 121 5.18 -18.28 2.92
C LEU A 121 4.14 -19.10 3.67
N SER A 122 3.86 -18.77 4.93
CA SER A 122 2.90 -19.51 5.76
C SER A 122 2.25 -18.61 6.80
N GLN A 123 1.05 -18.98 7.19
CA GLN A 123 0.24 -18.28 8.19
C GLN A 123 -0.38 -19.28 9.14
N LYS A 124 -0.55 -18.89 10.42
CA LYS A 124 -1.27 -19.67 11.42
C LYS A 124 -2.36 -18.83 12.05
N TYR A 125 -3.58 -19.32 12.00
CA TYR A 125 -4.77 -18.65 12.52
C TYR A 125 -5.43 -19.41 13.65
N ALA A 126 -5.94 -18.68 14.64
CA ALA A 126 -6.97 -19.15 15.54
C ALA A 126 -8.33 -18.71 14.99
N THR A 127 -9.15 -19.66 14.56
CA THR A 127 -10.48 -19.41 14.00
C THR A 127 -11.58 -19.99 14.89
N PRO A 128 -12.83 -19.58 14.75
CA PRO A 128 -13.96 -20.23 15.45
C PRO A 128 -14.06 -21.75 15.26
N ILE A 129 -13.62 -22.27 14.13
CA ILE A 129 -13.63 -23.71 13.84
C ILE A 129 -12.33 -24.44 14.24
N GLY A 130 -11.37 -23.74 14.89
CA GLY A 130 -10.10 -24.32 15.34
C GLY A 130 -8.87 -23.65 14.73
N VAL A 131 -7.69 -24.25 14.96
CA VAL A 131 -6.42 -23.73 14.43
C VAL A 131 -6.22 -24.16 12.99
N ILE A 132 -5.87 -23.19 12.14
CA ILE A 132 -5.50 -23.43 10.75
C ILE A 132 -4.08 -22.95 10.54
N GLN A 133 -3.26 -23.80 9.92
CA GLN A 133 -1.91 -23.47 9.50
C GLN A 133 -1.77 -23.79 8.01
N THR A 134 -1.35 -22.78 7.24
CA THR A 134 -1.09 -22.98 5.80
C THR A 134 0.26 -23.67 5.59
N SER A 135 0.43 -24.26 4.41
CA SER A 135 1.71 -24.86 4.02
C SER A 135 2.84 -23.83 4.03
N HIS A 136 4.06 -24.29 4.32
CA HIS A 136 5.27 -23.45 4.43
C HIS A 136 6.29 -23.70 3.30
N TYR A 137 5.94 -24.47 2.30
CA TYR A 137 6.81 -24.69 1.14
C TYR A 137 6.87 -23.47 0.23
N SER A 138 8.02 -23.29 -0.43
CA SER A 138 8.24 -22.15 -1.34
C SER A 138 7.30 -22.14 -2.55
N ARG A 139 6.96 -23.30 -3.06
CA ARG A 139 5.98 -23.54 -4.14
C ARG A 139 5.43 -24.95 -4.01
N GLU A 140 4.15 -25.12 -4.26
CA GLU A 140 3.49 -26.43 -4.26
C GLU A 140 2.29 -26.42 -5.21
N ALA A 141 1.93 -27.58 -5.74
CA ALA A 141 0.81 -27.78 -6.64
C ALA A 141 -0.22 -28.73 -6.02
N THR A 142 -0.66 -28.41 -4.79
CA THR A 142 -1.53 -29.26 -3.97
C THR A 142 -2.96 -28.74 -3.87
N GLY A 143 -3.44 -28.09 -4.92
CA GLY A 143 -4.78 -27.50 -5.02
C GLY A 143 -4.78 -25.98 -4.85
N PRO A 144 -5.96 -25.37 -4.59
CA PRO A 144 -6.07 -23.95 -4.33
C PRO A 144 -5.19 -23.51 -3.15
N ASN A 145 -4.49 -22.40 -3.32
CA ASN A 145 -3.52 -21.93 -2.32
C ASN A 145 -4.24 -21.26 -1.15
N LEU A 146 -4.37 -21.99 -0.04
CA LEU A 146 -5.00 -21.49 1.18
C LEU A 146 -4.28 -20.28 1.77
N ASN A 147 -2.94 -20.19 1.59
CA ASN A 147 -2.17 -19.04 2.05
C ASN A 147 -2.65 -17.74 1.36
N GLN A 148 -2.97 -17.80 0.05
CA GLN A 148 -3.50 -16.65 -0.69
C GLN A 148 -4.98 -16.35 -0.33
N ILE A 149 -5.76 -17.36 0.04
CA ILE A 149 -7.15 -17.21 0.47
C ILE A 149 -7.23 -16.49 1.83
N MET A 150 -6.35 -16.84 2.77
CA MET A 150 -6.36 -16.28 4.12
C MET A 150 -5.79 -14.84 4.17
N MET A 151 -4.87 -14.48 3.27
CA MET A 151 -4.35 -13.12 3.16
C MET A 151 -5.44 -12.16 2.64
N GLY A 152 -5.53 -10.98 3.25
CA GLY A 152 -6.56 -10.00 2.90
C GLY A 152 -7.89 -10.23 3.60
N SER A 153 -7.97 -11.18 4.54
CA SER A 153 -9.19 -11.46 5.32
C SER A 153 -9.50 -10.37 6.36
N GLU A 154 -8.59 -9.49 6.67
CA GLU A 154 -8.78 -8.37 7.60
C GLU A 154 -9.40 -8.78 8.97
N GLY A 155 -9.06 -9.98 9.44
CA GLY A 155 -9.57 -10.53 10.70
C GLY A 155 -10.98 -11.13 10.62
N THR A 156 -11.60 -11.21 9.43
CA THR A 156 -12.98 -11.75 9.27
C THR A 156 -13.04 -13.28 9.35
N PHE A 157 -11.92 -13.97 9.11
CA PHE A 157 -11.86 -15.44 9.17
C PHE A 157 -11.24 -15.96 10.48
N GLY A 158 -10.64 -15.09 11.29
CA GLY A 158 -9.98 -15.48 12.52
C GLY A 158 -8.83 -14.54 12.88
N VAL A 159 -8.12 -14.90 13.94
CA VAL A 159 -6.97 -14.17 14.48
C VAL A 159 -5.67 -14.76 13.92
N LEU A 160 -4.95 -14.02 13.08
CA LEU A 160 -3.61 -14.39 12.64
C LEU A 160 -2.64 -14.33 13.83
N THR A 161 -1.98 -15.42 14.13
CA THR A 161 -1.08 -15.56 15.30
C THR A 161 0.40 -15.61 14.92
N GLU A 162 0.74 -16.31 13.84
CA GLU A 162 2.12 -16.47 13.39
C GLU A 162 2.21 -16.30 11.86
N VAL A 163 3.32 -15.73 11.39
CA VAL A 163 3.61 -15.54 9.98
C VAL A 163 5.04 -15.98 9.69
N THR A 164 5.20 -16.83 8.67
CA THR A 164 6.51 -17.16 8.12
C THR A 164 6.78 -16.31 6.89
N LEU A 165 7.87 -15.56 6.94
CA LEU A 165 8.30 -14.63 5.91
C LEU A 165 9.57 -15.12 5.24
N ARG A 166 9.67 -15.00 3.91
CA ARG A 166 10.97 -15.01 3.23
C ARG A 166 11.74 -13.75 3.58
N ILE A 167 13.07 -13.88 3.68
CA ILE A 167 13.96 -12.77 3.99
C ILE A 167 15.03 -12.63 2.91
N PHE A 168 15.59 -11.43 2.81
CA PHE A 168 16.58 -11.07 1.79
C PHE A 168 17.86 -10.62 2.46
N ARG A 169 19.00 -10.79 1.78
CA ARG A 169 20.28 -10.26 2.27
C ARG A 169 20.23 -8.74 2.36
N TRP A 170 20.61 -8.18 3.49
CA TRP A 170 20.72 -6.75 3.69
C TRP A 170 22.09 -6.24 3.21
N MET A 171 22.11 -5.42 2.14
CA MET A 171 23.32 -4.95 1.47
C MET A 171 23.25 -3.44 1.17
N PRO A 172 23.08 -2.57 2.18
CA PRO A 172 22.87 -1.13 1.98
C PRO A 172 24.05 -0.43 1.31
N GLN A 173 25.27 -0.98 1.41
CA GLN A 173 26.49 -0.47 0.75
C GLN A 173 26.42 -0.56 -0.78
N ASN A 174 25.56 -1.42 -1.33
CA ASN A 174 25.39 -1.59 -2.76
C ASN A 174 24.32 -0.67 -3.36
N ARG A 175 23.54 0.03 -2.51
CA ARG A 175 22.42 0.88 -2.92
C ARG A 175 22.84 1.97 -3.90
N LYS A 176 22.11 2.08 -5.02
CA LYS A 176 22.28 3.14 -6.02
C LYS A 176 21.05 4.00 -6.07
N ARG A 177 21.19 5.26 -5.65
CA ARG A 177 20.12 6.27 -5.69
C ARG A 177 20.14 6.97 -7.03
N PHE A 178 18.96 7.29 -7.55
CA PHE A 178 18.78 8.06 -8.77
C PHE A 178 17.61 9.03 -8.61
N SER A 179 17.68 10.14 -9.33
CA SER A 179 16.57 11.07 -9.49
C SER A 179 16.66 11.78 -10.83
N TYR A 180 15.52 12.02 -11.44
CA TYR A 180 15.36 12.68 -12.73
C TYR A 180 14.15 13.61 -12.67
N ILE A 181 14.16 14.64 -13.52
CA ILE A 181 12.98 15.46 -13.77
C ILE A 181 12.61 15.33 -15.25
N PHE A 182 11.32 15.14 -15.53
CA PHE A 182 10.75 15.06 -16.87
C PHE A 182 9.91 16.30 -17.15
N LYS A 183 9.74 16.65 -18.44
CA LYS A 183 9.02 17.86 -18.85
C LYS A 183 7.52 17.77 -18.63
N THR A 184 6.93 16.58 -18.83
CA THR A 184 5.49 16.36 -18.71
C THR A 184 5.19 14.99 -18.14
N TRP A 185 3.98 14.82 -17.63
CA TRP A 185 3.47 13.55 -17.09
C TRP A 185 3.45 12.44 -18.15
N ASP A 186 2.98 12.70 -19.36
CA ASP A 186 2.94 11.75 -20.46
C ASP A 186 4.34 11.18 -20.78
N ILE A 187 5.34 12.05 -20.90
CA ILE A 187 6.74 11.65 -21.15
C ILE A 187 7.27 10.79 -19.99
N ALA A 188 6.99 11.21 -18.76
CA ALA A 188 7.44 10.51 -17.56
C ALA A 188 6.81 9.11 -17.45
N MET A 189 5.51 8.98 -17.73
CA MET A 189 4.80 7.70 -17.75
C MET A 189 5.35 6.75 -18.81
N LYS A 190 5.62 7.24 -20.03
CA LYS A 190 6.23 6.42 -21.11
C LYS A 190 7.60 5.90 -20.69
N ALA A 191 8.40 6.75 -20.06
CA ALA A 191 9.71 6.35 -19.53
C ALA A 191 9.55 5.30 -18.40
N ALA A 192 8.63 5.52 -17.47
CA ALA A 192 8.37 4.60 -16.35
C ALA A 192 7.94 3.22 -16.87
N ARG A 193 7.00 3.17 -17.81
CA ARG A 193 6.56 1.92 -18.44
C ARG A 193 7.73 1.19 -19.13
N GLU A 194 8.55 1.89 -19.92
CA GLU A 194 9.71 1.28 -20.59
C GLU A 194 10.71 0.73 -19.57
N MET A 195 10.96 1.43 -18.46
CA MET A 195 11.82 0.96 -17.37
C MET A 195 11.29 -0.33 -16.72
N MET A 196 9.98 -0.45 -16.56
CA MET A 196 9.36 -1.64 -15.96
C MET A 196 9.29 -2.84 -16.93
N GLN A 197 9.24 -2.58 -18.23
CA GLN A 197 9.09 -3.60 -19.28
C GLN A 197 10.40 -3.97 -19.96
N CYS A 198 11.53 -3.37 -19.60
CA CYS A 198 12.83 -3.63 -20.25
C CYS A 198 13.50 -4.95 -19.82
N GLU A 199 12.90 -5.69 -18.89
CA GLU A 199 13.43 -6.95 -18.33
C GLU A 199 14.86 -6.84 -17.78
N CYS A 200 15.27 -5.63 -17.40
CA CYS A 200 16.63 -5.34 -16.94
C CYS A 200 16.79 -5.49 -15.40
N GLY A 201 15.76 -5.98 -14.73
CA GLY A 201 15.62 -5.99 -13.27
C GLY A 201 14.90 -4.73 -12.74
N TYR A 202 14.55 -4.75 -11.45
CA TYR A 202 13.71 -3.74 -10.83
C TYR A 202 14.45 -2.98 -9.73
N SER A 203 14.16 -1.67 -9.61
CA SER A 203 14.60 -0.87 -8.47
C SER A 203 13.75 -1.20 -7.23
N SER A 204 14.32 -1.03 -6.06
CA SER A 204 13.59 -1.26 -4.81
C SER A 204 12.51 -0.20 -4.61
N VAL A 205 12.85 1.05 -4.75
CA VAL A 205 11.92 2.17 -4.79
C VAL A 205 11.86 2.72 -6.20
N PHE A 206 10.64 2.93 -6.68
CA PHE A 206 10.29 3.53 -7.95
C PHE A 206 9.12 4.49 -7.69
N ARG A 207 9.37 5.80 -7.72
CA ARG A 207 8.37 6.81 -7.44
C ARG A 207 8.41 7.91 -8.48
N LEU A 208 7.29 8.14 -9.12
CA LEU A 208 7.07 9.23 -10.08
C LEU A 208 5.98 10.14 -9.56
N SER A 209 6.32 11.37 -9.23
CA SER A 209 5.40 12.41 -8.80
C SER A 209 4.83 13.16 -10.00
N ASP A 210 3.54 13.43 -9.98
CA ASP A 210 2.85 14.23 -10.99
C ASP A 210 3.26 15.71 -10.91
N PRO A 211 2.78 16.58 -11.82
CA PRO A 211 3.17 17.98 -11.82
C PRO A 211 2.83 18.73 -10.53
N GLU A 212 1.66 18.49 -9.95
CA GLU A 212 1.23 19.19 -8.74
C GLU A 212 2.01 18.74 -7.51
N GLU A 213 2.23 17.42 -7.35
CA GLU A 213 3.07 16.89 -6.28
C GLU A 213 4.52 17.37 -6.44
N THR A 214 5.05 17.33 -7.65
CA THR A 214 6.41 17.82 -7.93
C THR A 214 6.56 19.28 -7.55
N ASN A 215 5.61 20.12 -7.93
CA ASN A 215 5.63 21.55 -7.63
C ASN A 215 5.54 21.81 -6.12
N LEU A 216 4.66 21.09 -5.41
CA LEU A 216 4.55 21.18 -3.95
C LEU A 216 5.86 20.74 -3.26
N MET A 217 6.44 19.63 -3.68
CA MET A 217 7.71 19.14 -3.12
C MET A 217 8.85 20.14 -3.34
N LEU A 218 9.00 20.70 -4.54
CA LEU A 218 10.05 21.66 -4.82
C LEU A 218 9.90 22.94 -3.98
N LYS A 219 8.68 23.40 -3.74
CA LYS A 219 8.40 24.52 -2.83
C LYS A 219 8.73 24.18 -1.37
N LEU A 220 8.32 23.02 -0.89
CA LEU A 220 8.64 22.58 0.48
C LEU A 220 10.15 22.46 0.75
N TYR A 221 10.94 22.21 -0.29
CA TYR A 221 12.39 22.20 -0.21
C TYR A 221 13.04 23.55 -0.60
N ASN A 222 12.24 24.60 -0.76
CA ASN A 222 12.66 25.95 -1.16
C ASN A 222 13.49 25.97 -2.45
N VAL A 223 13.24 25.08 -3.39
CA VAL A 223 13.97 25.02 -4.67
C VAL A 223 13.60 26.18 -5.55
N ASP A 224 12.37 26.69 -5.48
CA ASP A 224 11.87 27.86 -6.18
C ASP A 224 12.60 29.15 -5.81
N GLU A 225 13.22 29.23 -4.63
CA GLU A 225 14.06 30.34 -4.17
C GLU A 225 15.54 30.18 -4.57
N THR A 226 15.90 29.13 -5.30
CA THR A 226 17.29 28.85 -5.70
C THR A 226 17.56 29.16 -7.18
N PRO A 227 18.81 29.32 -7.61
CA PRO A 227 19.19 29.45 -9.03
C PRO A 227 18.79 28.22 -9.89
N LEU A 228 18.38 27.12 -9.29
CA LEU A 228 17.93 25.92 -10.00
C LEU A 228 16.58 26.17 -10.71
N GLN A 229 15.69 26.98 -10.13
CA GLN A 229 14.38 27.25 -10.74
C GLN A 229 14.50 27.92 -12.12
N PRO A 230 15.20 29.08 -12.29
CA PRO A 230 15.39 29.67 -13.61
C PRO A 230 16.10 28.75 -14.61
N LEU A 231 16.99 27.88 -14.12
CA LEU A 231 17.66 26.90 -14.97
C LEU A 231 16.68 25.85 -15.50
N LEU A 232 15.80 25.32 -14.64
CA LEU A 232 14.76 24.37 -15.04
C LEU A 232 13.84 24.99 -16.11
N ASP A 233 13.40 26.22 -15.90
CA ASP A 233 12.51 26.94 -16.83
C ASP A 233 13.20 27.19 -18.19
N ALA A 234 14.48 27.59 -18.18
CA ALA A 234 15.27 27.81 -19.40
C ALA A 234 15.43 26.52 -20.24
N PHE A 235 15.46 25.36 -19.61
CA PHE A 235 15.49 24.05 -20.28
C PHE A 235 14.10 23.47 -20.58
N GLY A 236 13.02 24.22 -20.28
CA GLY A 236 11.63 23.83 -20.57
C GLY A 236 11.01 22.83 -19.57
N TYR A 237 11.53 22.77 -18.35
CA TYR A 237 10.93 22.02 -17.23
C TYR A 237 10.04 22.97 -16.41
N LYS A 238 8.87 23.29 -16.94
CA LYS A 238 8.00 24.35 -16.39
C LYS A 238 7.26 23.90 -15.14
N ASP A 239 6.95 24.88 -14.29
CA ASP A 239 6.07 24.68 -13.15
C ASP A 239 4.73 24.10 -13.59
N MET A 240 4.13 23.25 -12.78
CA MET A 240 2.85 22.58 -13.02
C MET A 240 2.78 21.71 -14.29
N GLU A 241 3.94 21.48 -14.97
CA GLU A 241 4.07 20.53 -16.09
C GLU A 241 5.09 19.42 -15.77
N ARG A 242 6.20 19.79 -15.12
CA ARG A 242 7.33 18.89 -14.83
C ARG A 242 7.01 17.83 -13.77
N CYS A 243 7.65 16.65 -13.88
CA CYS A 243 7.46 15.51 -13.03
C CYS A 243 8.76 15.01 -12.42
N LEU A 244 8.81 14.83 -11.12
CA LEU A 244 9.97 14.30 -10.39
C LEU A 244 9.90 12.76 -10.34
N PHE A 245 10.96 12.13 -10.81
CA PHE A 245 11.17 10.69 -10.69
C PHE A 245 12.35 10.42 -9.76
N LEU A 246 12.15 9.61 -8.74
CA LEU A 246 13.18 9.23 -7.79
C LEU A 246 13.08 7.76 -7.37
N GLY A 247 14.19 7.23 -6.89
CA GLY A 247 14.23 5.87 -6.38
C GLY A 247 15.64 5.39 -6.08
N PHE A 248 15.72 4.12 -5.70
CA PHE A 248 16.99 3.45 -5.48
C PHE A 248 16.90 1.96 -5.78
N THR A 249 18.05 1.35 -6.05
CA THR A 249 18.20 -0.09 -6.24
C THR A 249 18.94 -0.68 -5.06
N ASP A 250 18.51 -1.85 -4.59
CA ASP A 250 19.19 -2.69 -3.62
C ASP A 250 19.69 -3.99 -4.26
N GLY A 251 20.29 -4.86 -3.48
CA GLY A 251 20.72 -6.18 -3.91
C GLY A 251 22.23 -6.32 -4.12
N GLU A 252 22.64 -7.33 -4.88
CA GLU A 252 24.03 -7.56 -5.22
C GLU A 252 24.60 -6.39 -6.06
N LYS A 253 25.90 -6.12 -5.93
CA LYS A 253 26.55 -4.94 -6.53
C LYS A 253 26.39 -4.87 -8.05
N GLY A 254 26.51 -6.01 -8.75
CA GLY A 254 26.35 -6.09 -10.20
C GLY A 254 24.90 -5.83 -10.61
N TYR A 255 23.95 -6.46 -9.93
CA TYR A 255 22.51 -6.24 -10.14
C TYR A 255 22.14 -4.76 -9.95
N SER A 256 22.47 -4.20 -8.78
CA SER A 256 22.13 -2.81 -8.42
C SER A 256 22.70 -1.81 -9.44
N ARG A 257 23.95 -2.02 -9.90
CA ARG A 257 24.57 -1.19 -10.93
C ARG A 257 23.90 -1.33 -12.30
N ASN A 258 23.54 -2.57 -12.69
CA ASN A 258 22.88 -2.83 -13.97
C ASN A 258 21.52 -2.14 -14.05
N VAL A 259 20.68 -2.31 -13.05
CA VAL A 259 19.36 -1.67 -12.98
C VAL A 259 19.47 -0.15 -13.02
N ALA A 260 20.34 0.45 -12.18
CA ALA A 260 20.54 1.91 -12.17
C ALA A 260 21.03 2.44 -13.52
N ARG A 261 21.90 1.69 -14.24
CA ARG A 261 22.40 2.06 -15.58
C ARG A 261 21.29 2.06 -16.61
N ASN A 262 20.42 1.03 -16.60
CA ASN A 262 19.32 0.92 -17.55
C ASN A 262 18.26 2.00 -17.28
N ILE A 263 17.91 2.27 -16.01
CA ILE A 263 17.06 3.39 -15.64
C ILE A 263 17.63 4.71 -16.19
N ALA A 264 18.93 4.95 -15.99
CA ALA A 264 19.60 6.15 -16.49
C ALA A 264 19.55 6.27 -18.01
N LYS A 265 19.73 5.15 -18.75
CA LYS A 265 19.67 5.10 -20.21
C LYS A 265 18.27 5.46 -20.70
N ILE A 266 17.23 4.82 -20.14
CA ILE A 266 15.85 5.04 -20.53
C ILE A 266 15.38 6.45 -20.14
N ALA A 267 15.71 6.94 -18.93
CA ALA A 267 15.37 8.29 -18.52
C ALA A 267 15.90 9.33 -19.51
N ARG A 268 17.19 9.24 -19.89
CA ARG A 268 17.77 10.15 -20.87
C ARG A 268 17.16 10.03 -22.26
N LYS A 269 16.83 8.82 -22.71
CA LYS A 269 16.13 8.58 -23.98
C LYS A 269 14.81 9.35 -24.06
N HIS A 270 14.11 9.47 -22.94
CA HIS A 270 12.85 10.22 -22.81
C HIS A 270 13.06 11.68 -22.37
N GLY A 271 14.27 12.23 -22.48
CA GLY A 271 14.54 13.61 -22.12
C GLY A 271 14.54 13.90 -20.62
N GLY A 272 14.65 12.88 -19.77
CA GLY A 272 14.78 13.04 -18.32
C GLY A 272 16.14 13.67 -17.97
N MET A 273 16.11 14.85 -17.34
CA MET A 273 17.30 15.52 -16.84
C MET A 273 17.71 14.90 -15.51
N PRO A 274 18.96 14.43 -15.36
CA PRO A 274 19.43 13.86 -14.11
C PRO A 274 19.54 14.94 -13.03
N LEU A 275 19.01 14.62 -11.85
CA LEU A 275 19.26 15.35 -10.62
C LEU A 275 20.29 14.60 -9.77
N THR A 276 20.72 15.19 -8.65
CA THR A 276 21.67 14.54 -7.75
C THR A 276 20.98 13.46 -6.88
N GLY A 277 21.73 12.45 -6.48
CA GLY A 277 21.23 11.43 -5.52
C GLY A 277 20.83 12.01 -4.13
N TYR A 278 21.09 13.31 -3.91
CA TYR A 278 20.66 14.03 -2.71
C TYR A 278 19.13 14.10 -2.61
N VAL A 279 18.42 14.31 -3.72
CA VAL A 279 16.96 14.38 -3.75
C VAL A 279 16.35 13.08 -3.21
N THR A 280 16.80 11.95 -3.74
CA THR A 280 16.35 10.62 -3.24
C THR A 280 16.75 10.38 -1.79
N ARG A 281 17.95 10.79 -1.39
CA ARG A 281 18.43 10.64 0.01
C ARG A 281 17.61 11.48 0.98
N SER A 282 17.22 12.67 0.58
CA SER A 282 16.35 13.55 1.38
C SER A 282 14.98 12.94 1.57
N TRP A 283 14.36 12.47 0.49
CA TRP A 283 13.09 11.75 0.54
C TRP A 283 13.19 10.48 1.42
N GLU A 284 14.25 9.68 1.26
CA GLU A 284 14.46 8.45 2.03
C GLU A 284 14.50 8.69 3.54
N LYS A 285 15.05 9.83 3.99
CA LYS A 285 15.10 10.20 5.40
C LYS A 285 13.73 10.56 5.97
N GLY A 286 12.88 11.17 5.17
CA GLY A 286 11.56 11.65 5.59
C GLY A 286 10.39 10.73 5.22
N ARG A 287 10.63 9.61 4.55
CA ARG A 287 9.58 8.80 3.90
C ARG A 287 8.53 8.19 4.83
N PHE A 288 8.71 8.26 6.13
CA PHE A 288 7.74 7.79 7.14
C PHE A 288 7.08 8.94 7.90
N ASN A 289 7.34 10.21 7.53
CA ASN A 289 6.84 11.37 8.27
C ASN A 289 5.43 11.81 7.84
N ASP A 290 4.95 11.39 6.67
CA ASP A 290 3.66 11.85 6.12
C ASP A 290 2.46 11.60 7.06
N PRO A 291 2.35 10.46 7.78
CA PRO A 291 1.26 10.26 8.73
C PRO A 291 1.21 11.31 9.86
N TYR A 292 2.37 11.77 10.31
CA TYR A 292 2.47 12.81 11.35
C TYR A 292 2.13 14.21 10.84
N LEU A 293 2.41 14.48 9.55
CA LEU A 293 2.04 15.73 8.90
C LEU A 293 0.52 15.90 8.83
N ARG A 294 -0.23 14.81 8.63
CA ARG A 294 -1.69 14.81 8.63
C ARG A 294 -2.25 15.40 9.93
N ASP A 295 -1.78 14.92 11.08
CA ASP A 295 -2.25 15.38 12.38
C ASP A 295 -1.98 16.89 12.55
N THR A 296 -0.78 17.34 12.17
CA THR A 296 -0.42 18.76 12.19
C THR A 296 -1.35 19.61 11.32
N LEU A 297 -1.66 19.15 10.10
CA LEU A 297 -2.55 19.87 9.17
C LEU A 297 -3.98 19.98 9.71
N MET A 298 -4.46 18.94 10.37
CA MET A 298 -5.80 18.96 11.01
C MET A 298 -5.90 20.01 12.11
N ASP A 299 -4.84 20.30 12.87
CA ASP A 299 -4.80 21.39 13.87
C ASP A 299 -5.01 22.78 13.23
N PHE A 300 -4.72 22.93 11.93
CA PHE A 300 -4.99 24.14 11.15
C PHE A 300 -6.30 24.08 10.34
N GLY A 301 -7.17 23.10 10.61
CA GLY A 301 -8.44 22.92 9.93
C GLY A 301 -8.29 22.49 8.46
N VAL A 302 -7.17 21.85 8.13
CA VAL A 302 -6.93 21.26 6.81
C VAL A 302 -7.19 19.77 6.89
N THR A 303 -8.23 19.31 6.21
CA THR A 303 -8.49 17.88 6.03
C THR A 303 -7.54 17.35 4.97
N THR A 304 -6.81 16.30 5.32
CA THR A 304 -5.98 15.56 4.35
C THR A 304 -6.30 14.08 4.44
N ASP A 305 -6.48 13.46 3.29
CA ASP A 305 -6.67 12.01 3.20
C ASP A 305 -6.11 11.48 1.89
N THR A 306 -6.09 10.16 1.78
CA THR A 306 -5.44 9.46 0.67
C THR A 306 -6.33 8.35 0.16
N LEU A 307 -6.40 8.24 -1.16
CA LEU A 307 -6.95 7.08 -1.85
C LEU A 307 -5.92 6.56 -2.85
N GLU A 308 -5.93 5.28 -3.07
CA GLU A 308 -4.99 4.67 -3.99
C GLU A 308 -5.66 3.54 -4.77
N CYS A 309 -5.12 3.24 -5.95
CA CYS A 309 -5.69 2.22 -6.81
C CYS A 309 -4.63 1.55 -7.67
N THR A 310 -4.90 0.31 -8.08
CA THR A 310 -4.07 -0.37 -9.07
C THR A 310 -4.58 -0.09 -10.47
N VAL A 311 -3.66 0.30 -11.36
CA VAL A 311 -4.01 0.67 -12.74
C VAL A 311 -3.07 -0.03 -13.73
N ASN A 312 -3.63 -0.59 -14.80
CA ASN A 312 -2.86 -1.10 -15.92
C ASN A 312 -2.27 0.05 -16.75
N TRP A 313 -1.09 -0.16 -17.38
CA TRP A 313 -0.45 0.87 -18.19
C TRP A 313 -1.33 1.43 -19.30
N SER A 314 -2.20 0.61 -19.88
CA SER A 314 -3.12 1.04 -20.97
C SER A 314 -4.19 2.02 -20.50
N ASN A 315 -4.49 2.09 -19.21
CA ASN A 315 -5.55 2.92 -18.63
C ASN A 315 -5.00 4.00 -17.67
N MET A 316 -3.69 4.08 -17.52
CA MET A 316 -3.04 4.91 -16.50
C MET A 316 -3.35 6.40 -16.65
N GLU A 317 -3.29 6.90 -17.88
CA GLU A 317 -3.53 8.31 -18.18
C GLU A 317 -4.99 8.72 -17.93
N GLN A 318 -5.92 7.84 -18.32
CA GLN A 318 -7.36 8.08 -18.14
C GLN A 318 -7.72 8.11 -16.65
N VAL A 319 -7.29 7.10 -15.89
CA VAL A 319 -7.55 7.05 -14.43
C VAL A 319 -6.96 8.26 -13.71
N HIS A 320 -5.70 8.63 -14.04
CA HIS A 320 -5.07 9.81 -13.46
C HIS A 320 -5.88 11.08 -13.73
N ALA A 321 -6.31 11.29 -14.97
CA ALA A 321 -7.06 12.46 -15.36
C ALA A 321 -8.46 12.51 -14.71
N ASP A 322 -9.20 11.40 -14.75
CA ASP A 322 -10.58 11.33 -14.26
C ASP A 322 -10.65 11.54 -12.75
N VAL A 323 -9.82 10.81 -11.99
CA VAL A 323 -9.82 10.92 -10.53
C VAL A 323 -9.41 12.33 -10.08
N ARG A 324 -8.37 12.90 -10.69
CA ARG A 324 -7.93 14.26 -10.37
C ARG A 324 -8.99 15.31 -10.70
N LYS A 325 -9.69 15.14 -11.84
CA LYS A 325 -10.82 16.02 -12.20
C LYS A 325 -11.89 16.05 -11.11
N ILE A 326 -12.23 14.87 -10.58
CA ILE A 326 -13.19 14.76 -9.48
C ILE A 326 -12.65 15.41 -8.20
N CYS A 327 -11.41 15.13 -7.85
CA CYS A 327 -10.80 15.73 -6.66
C CYS A 327 -10.78 17.27 -6.74
N HIS A 328 -10.47 17.85 -7.90
CA HIS A 328 -10.46 19.30 -8.12
C HIS A 328 -11.85 19.92 -8.28
N ALA A 329 -12.92 19.13 -8.38
CA ALA A 329 -14.28 19.66 -8.39
C ALA A 329 -14.65 20.33 -7.06
N LEU A 330 -14.02 19.92 -5.95
CA LEU A 330 -14.11 20.64 -4.68
C LEU A 330 -13.18 21.88 -4.71
N PRO A 331 -13.71 23.12 -4.58
CA PRO A 331 -12.90 24.33 -4.64
C PRO A 331 -11.80 24.38 -3.58
N ASN A 332 -10.68 25.04 -3.90
CA ASN A 332 -9.53 25.23 -3.01
C ASN A 332 -8.90 23.92 -2.53
N THR A 333 -8.98 22.86 -3.32
CA THR A 333 -8.36 21.56 -3.05
C THR A 333 -7.03 21.45 -3.78
N VAL A 334 -5.98 21.08 -3.05
CA VAL A 334 -4.70 20.63 -3.62
C VAL A 334 -4.76 19.13 -3.78
N VAL A 335 -4.39 18.64 -4.96
CA VAL A 335 -4.41 17.19 -5.26
C VAL A 335 -3.06 16.77 -5.77
N THR A 336 -2.31 16.06 -4.95
CA THR A 336 -1.03 15.49 -5.36
C THR A 336 -1.21 14.04 -5.75
N THR A 337 -0.47 13.58 -6.75
CA THR A 337 -0.53 12.18 -7.19
C THR A 337 0.86 11.66 -7.48
N HIS A 338 1.17 10.47 -6.98
CA HIS A 338 2.35 9.77 -7.42
C HIS A 338 2.06 8.34 -7.85
N MET A 339 2.86 7.88 -8.79
CA MET A 339 2.95 6.50 -9.18
C MET A 339 4.04 5.83 -8.35
N SER A 340 3.71 4.71 -7.73
CA SER A 340 4.63 3.86 -6.96
C SER A 340 4.23 2.40 -7.10
N HIS A 341 4.94 1.48 -6.44
CA HIS A 341 4.63 0.04 -6.55
C HIS A 341 4.43 -0.39 -8.01
N CYS A 342 5.48 -0.20 -8.82
CA CYS A 342 5.39 -0.40 -10.26
C CYS A 342 5.70 -1.83 -10.66
N TYR A 343 4.96 -2.33 -11.66
CA TYR A 343 5.04 -3.67 -12.21
C TYR A 343 5.08 -3.61 -13.75
N PRO A 344 5.50 -4.68 -14.46
CA PRO A 344 5.46 -4.71 -15.93
C PRO A 344 4.06 -4.46 -16.51
N GLN A 345 2.99 -4.79 -15.78
CA GLN A 345 1.60 -4.68 -16.23
C GLN A 345 0.93 -3.36 -15.85
N GLY A 346 1.40 -2.68 -14.84
CA GLY A 346 0.78 -1.47 -14.30
C GLY A 346 1.48 -0.96 -13.07
N ALA A 347 0.83 -0.05 -12.36
CA ALA A 347 1.35 0.53 -11.12
C ALA A 347 0.21 0.97 -10.19
N ASN A 348 0.57 1.35 -8.98
CA ASN A 348 -0.31 2.07 -8.08
C ASN A 348 -0.30 3.57 -8.41
N LEU A 349 -1.48 4.18 -8.50
CA LEU A 349 -1.66 5.62 -8.39
C LEU A 349 -2.14 5.96 -6.98
N TYR A 350 -1.44 6.86 -6.34
CA TYR A 350 -1.69 7.31 -4.98
C TYR A 350 -2.09 8.77 -4.98
N PHE A 351 -3.36 9.05 -4.70
CA PHE A 351 -3.94 10.38 -4.67
C PHE A 351 -3.98 10.89 -3.23
N ILE A 352 -3.47 12.10 -3.01
CA ILE A 352 -3.53 12.80 -1.74
C ILE A 352 -4.27 14.11 -1.98
N PHE A 353 -5.33 14.35 -1.23
CA PHE A 353 -6.00 15.65 -1.28
C PHE A 353 -5.84 16.40 0.05
N LEU A 354 -5.69 17.70 -0.08
CA LEU A 354 -5.66 18.65 1.03
C LEU A 354 -6.72 19.71 0.76
N THR A 355 -7.67 19.82 1.68
CA THR A 355 -8.82 20.72 1.51
C THR A 355 -9.35 21.16 2.87
N ARG A 356 -10.35 22.02 2.90
CA ARG A 356 -11.12 22.35 4.10
C ARG A 356 -12.52 21.83 3.95
N MET A 357 -12.99 21.09 4.94
CA MET A 357 -14.34 20.52 4.99
C MET A 357 -15.07 21.01 6.21
N GLN A 358 -16.41 21.12 6.10
CA GLN A 358 -17.24 21.62 7.19
C GLN A 358 -17.47 20.58 8.27
N ASP A 359 -17.67 19.32 7.86
CA ASP A 359 -18.03 18.22 8.75
C ASP A 359 -17.68 16.84 8.19
N GLU A 360 -17.99 15.80 8.93
CA GLU A 360 -17.75 14.40 8.56
C GLU A 360 -18.64 13.93 7.39
N ASP A 361 -19.83 14.45 7.25
CA ASP A 361 -20.75 14.05 6.18
C ASP A 361 -20.29 14.61 4.82
N ALA A 362 -19.79 15.85 4.80
CA ALA A 362 -19.12 16.42 3.64
C ALA A 362 -17.89 15.61 3.23
N PHE A 363 -17.08 15.17 4.22
CA PHE A 363 -15.95 14.30 3.96
C PHE A 363 -16.38 12.96 3.36
N LYS A 364 -17.37 12.29 3.93
CA LYS A 364 -17.89 11.01 3.43
C LYS A 364 -18.43 11.14 2.00
N ALA A 365 -19.17 12.19 1.72
CA ALA A 365 -19.72 12.46 0.40
C ALA A 365 -18.59 12.64 -0.64
N TYR A 366 -17.60 13.48 -0.33
CA TYR A 366 -16.46 13.71 -1.20
C TYR A 366 -15.63 12.45 -1.42
N HIS A 367 -15.31 11.72 -0.35
CA HIS A 367 -14.56 10.47 -0.42
C HIS A 367 -15.30 9.39 -1.26
N THR A 368 -16.62 9.28 -1.09
CA THR A 368 -17.49 8.41 -1.90
C THR A 368 -17.36 8.74 -3.38
N THR A 369 -17.41 10.02 -3.74
CA THR A 369 -17.32 10.48 -5.12
C THR A 369 -15.96 10.11 -5.75
N ILE A 370 -14.86 10.18 -4.99
CA ILE A 370 -13.54 9.80 -5.48
C ILE A 370 -13.46 8.26 -5.67
N LEU A 371 -13.98 7.47 -4.75
CA LEU A 371 -14.03 6.00 -4.90
C LEU A 371 -14.89 5.59 -6.11
N ASP A 372 -16.01 6.24 -6.33
CA ASP A 372 -16.83 6.07 -7.51
C ASP A 372 -16.04 6.36 -8.79
N ALA A 373 -15.27 7.46 -8.82
CA ALA A 373 -14.41 7.79 -9.95
C ALA A 373 -13.34 6.73 -10.21
N ILE A 374 -12.66 6.24 -9.16
CA ILE A 374 -11.66 5.19 -9.25
C ILE A 374 -12.27 3.93 -9.89
N GLN A 375 -13.40 3.46 -9.38
CA GLN A 375 -14.03 2.25 -9.90
C GLN A 375 -14.53 2.42 -11.33
N ARG A 376 -15.17 3.55 -11.64
CA ARG A 376 -15.72 3.84 -12.98
C ARG A 376 -14.64 4.06 -14.02
N SER A 377 -13.48 4.57 -13.64
CA SER A 377 -12.33 4.71 -14.55
C SER A 377 -11.61 3.39 -14.83
N GLY A 378 -12.10 2.25 -14.30
CA GLY A 378 -11.59 0.91 -14.57
C GLY A 378 -10.31 0.57 -13.80
N ALA A 379 -10.11 1.18 -12.63
CA ALA A 379 -9.05 0.84 -11.69
C ALA A 379 -9.54 -0.10 -10.58
N ALA A 380 -8.63 -0.86 -9.98
CA ALA A 380 -8.93 -1.60 -8.75
C ALA A 380 -9.08 -0.61 -7.58
N VAL A 381 -10.06 -0.83 -6.73
CA VAL A 381 -10.42 0.11 -5.64
C VAL A 381 -9.36 0.24 -4.55
N SER A 382 -8.42 -0.69 -4.46
CA SER A 382 -7.25 -0.63 -3.57
C SER A 382 -6.11 -1.48 -4.10
N HIS A 383 -4.89 -0.99 -3.91
CA HIS A 383 -3.64 -1.73 -4.14
C HIS A 383 -3.07 -2.32 -2.85
N HIS A 384 -3.08 -1.55 -1.76
CA HIS A 384 -2.39 -1.93 -0.52
C HIS A 384 -3.01 -1.43 0.79
N HIS A 385 -4.04 -0.59 0.73
CA HIS A 385 -4.72 -0.11 1.95
C HIS A 385 -5.69 -1.14 2.54
N GLY A 386 -6.06 -2.16 1.77
CA GLY A 386 -7.14 -3.09 2.11
C GLY A 386 -8.51 -2.48 1.80
N ILE A 387 -9.55 -3.20 2.14
CA ILE A 387 -10.94 -2.80 1.91
C ILE A 387 -11.53 -2.12 3.15
N GLY A 388 -11.32 -2.73 4.32
CA GLY A 388 -11.87 -2.24 5.57
C GLY A 388 -13.39 -2.09 5.53
N LYS A 389 -13.90 -1.19 6.38
CA LYS A 389 -15.31 -0.80 6.39
C LYS A 389 -15.60 0.33 5.41
N MET A 390 -14.56 1.07 5.01
CA MET A 390 -14.69 2.26 4.19
C MET A 390 -14.91 1.93 2.71
N PHE A 391 -14.20 0.93 2.17
CA PHE A 391 -14.30 0.50 0.77
C PHE A 391 -15.23 -0.70 0.57
N ALA A 392 -15.67 -1.31 1.67
CA ALA A 392 -16.56 -2.46 1.67
C ALA A 392 -17.82 -2.31 0.77
N PRO A 393 -18.49 -1.14 0.72
CA PRO A 393 -19.64 -0.96 -0.15
C PRO A 393 -19.35 -1.18 -1.64
N TRP A 394 -18.14 -0.95 -2.10
CA TRP A 394 -17.75 -1.08 -3.52
C TRP A 394 -17.26 -2.47 -3.91
N LEU A 395 -16.89 -3.33 -2.95
CA LEU A 395 -16.19 -4.57 -3.26
C LEU A 395 -17.01 -5.52 -4.13
N GLU A 396 -18.28 -5.77 -3.79
CA GLU A 396 -19.14 -6.65 -4.58
C GLU A 396 -19.38 -6.13 -6.01
N GLY A 397 -19.58 -4.82 -6.15
CA GLY A 397 -19.69 -4.16 -7.46
C GLY A 397 -18.41 -4.22 -8.29
N TYR A 398 -17.26 -4.27 -7.64
CA TYR A 398 -15.94 -4.38 -8.28
C TYR A 398 -15.65 -5.81 -8.76
N ILE A 399 -15.78 -6.83 -7.90
CA ILE A 399 -15.41 -8.21 -8.24
C ILE A 399 -16.56 -9.01 -8.87
N GLY A 400 -17.81 -8.58 -8.65
CA GLY A 400 -19.00 -9.26 -9.13
C GLY A 400 -19.60 -10.26 -8.14
N GLU A 401 -20.90 -10.50 -8.30
CA GLU A 401 -21.73 -11.32 -7.38
C GLU A 401 -21.20 -12.74 -7.18
N LYS A 402 -20.73 -13.39 -8.26
CA LYS A 402 -20.27 -14.80 -8.19
C LYS A 402 -18.99 -14.94 -7.40
N GLU A 403 -18.00 -14.07 -7.67
CA GLU A 403 -16.74 -14.07 -6.94
C GLU A 403 -16.94 -13.66 -5.48
N TYR A 404 -17.79 -12.67 -5.24
CA TYR A 404 -18.16 -12.25 -3.89
C TYR A 404 -18.89 -13.37 -3.12
N GLY A 405 -19.66 -14.20 -3.81
CA GLY A 405 -20.28 -15.40 -3.26
C GLY A 405 -19.27 -16.39 -2.66
N VAL A 406 -18.08 -16.50 -3.24
CA VAL A 406 -16.99 -17.32 -2.68
C VAL A 406 -16.57 -16.78 -1.32
N PHE A 407 -16.44 -15.46 -1.15
CA PHE A 407 -16.08 -14.86 0.15
C PHE A 407 -17.16 -15.14 1.21
N ARG A 408 -18.45 -15.13 0.85
CA ARG A 408 -19.53 -15.52 1.76
C ARG A 408 -19.42 -16.98 2.21
N VAL A 409 -19.10 -17.90 1.29
CA VAL A 409 -18.89 -19.32 1.64
C VAL A 409 -17.71 -19.48 2.58
N LEU A 410 -16.60 -18.79 2.32
CA LEU A 410 -15.42 -18.81 3.19
C LEU A 410 -15.74 -18.22 4.57
N LYS A 411 -16.44 -17.09 4.64
CA LYS A 411 -16.88 -16.49 5.90
C LYS A 411 -17.74 -17.46 6.70
N ASN A 412 -18.77 -18.03 6.06
CA ASN A 412 -19.68 -19.01 6.71
C ASN A 412 -18.94 -20.26 7.20
N TYR A 413 -17.88 -20.68 6.50
CA TYR A 413 -17.08 -21.81 6.92
C TYR A 413 -16.20 -21.49 8.14
N PHE A 414 -15.48 -20.37 8.12
CA PHE A 414 -14.52 -20.02 9.19
C PHE A 414 -15.20 -19.38 10.41
N ASP A 415 -16.28 -18.63 10.22
CA ASP A 415 -16.97 -17.87 11.26
C ASP A 415 -18.49 -17.83 10.99
N PRO A 416 -19.19 -18.95 11.24
CA PRO A 416 -20.60 -19.09 10.93
C PRO A 416 -21.50 -18.12 11.71
N ASP A 417 -21.08 -17.68 12.88
CA ASP A 417 -21.83 -16.75 13.73
C ASP A 417 -21.55 -15.27 13.44
N TYR A 418 -20.66 -14.97 12.46
CA TYR A 418 -20.28 -13.60 12.09
C TYR A 418 -19.76 -12.76 13.24
N ASN A 419 -19.03 -13.36 14.19
CA ASN A 419 -18.44 -12.69 15.34
C ASN A 419 -17.07 -12.06 15.04
N MET A 420 -16.35 -12.56 14.02
CA MET A 420 -15.01 -12.07 13.68
C MET A 420 -15.10 -10.82 12.84
N ASN A 421 -14.61 -9.71 13.40
CA ASN A 421 -14.54 -8.37 12.79
C ASN A 421 -15.83 -7.94 12.04
N PRO A 422 -16.99 -7.99 12.69
CA PRO A 422 -18.25 -7.60 12.05
C PRO A 422 -18.32 -6.08 11.81
N GLY A 423 -19.31 -5.65 11.02
CA GLY A 423 -19.57 -4.24 10.74
C GLY A 423 -19.12 -3.78 9.36
N GLY A 424 -19.11 -4.69 8.39
CA GLY A 424 -18.92 -4.39 6.98
C GLY A 424 -17.51 -4.54 6.45
N THR A 425 -16.56 -5.02 7.25
CA THR A 425 -15.22 -5.34 6.71
C THR A 425 -15.38 -6.36 5.59
N ILE A 426 -14.77 -6.08 4.43
CA ILE A 426 -14.98 -6.79 3.15
C ILE A 426 -16.47 -6.76 2.69
N GLY A 427 -17.37 -6.06 3.37
CA GLY A 427 -18.77 -5.91 3.01
C GLY A 427 -19.66 -7.15 3.19
N LEU A 428 -19.17 -8.20 3.84
CA LEU A 428 -19.88 -9.49 3.93
C LEU A 428 -21.19 -9.43 4.73
N ASP A 429 -21.29 -8.51 5.70
CA ASP A 429 -22.47 -8.28 6.53
C ASP A 429 -23.19 -6.94 6.23
N LEU A 430 -22.87 -6.30 5.09
CA LEU A 430 -23.61 -5.14 4.59
C LEU A 430 -24.95 -5.55 4.00
N LYS A 431 -25.95 -4.70 4.20
CA LYS A 431 -27.27 -4.83 3.58
C LYS A 431 -27.17 -4.44 2.08
N PRO A 432 -28.09 -4.94 1.24
CA PRO A 432 -28.09 -4.63 -0.19
C PRO A 432 -28.09 -3.13 -0.49
N GLU A 433 -28.84 -2.33 0.28
CA GLU A 433 -28.94 -0.88 0.12
C GLU A 433 -27.67 -0.11 0.49
N GLU A 434 -26.76 -0.73 1.24
CA GLU A 434 -25.47 -0.16 1.63
C GLU A 434 -24.39 -0.42 0.60
N LYS A 435 -24.67 -1.26 -0.40
CA LYS A 435 -23.70 -1.66 -1.43
C LYS A 435 -23.76 -0.75 -2.65
N LYS A 436 -22.61 -0.60 -3.34
CA LYS A 436 -22.47 0.18 -4.56
C LYS A 436 -22.27 -0.73 -5.76
N PHE A 437 -23.23 -0.69 -6.70
CA PHE A 437 -23.20 -1.48 -7.93
C PHE A 437 -23.01 -0.55 -9.13
N LEU A 438 -21.81 -0.09 -9.34
CA LEU A 438 -21.47 0.85 -10.42
C LEU A 438 -21.23 0.06 -11.71
N ARG A 439 -22.22 0.04 -12.60
CA ARG A 439 -22.16 -0.71 -13.87
C ARG A 439 -21.97 0.16 -15.09
N ASP A 440 -22.19 1.49 -15.02
CA ASP A 440 -22.13 2.36 -16.19
C ASP A 440 -21.08 3.46 -16.02
N TYR A 441 -20.21 3.55 -17.03
CA TYR A 441 -19.00 4.35 -17.02
C TYR A 441 -19.19 5.78 -17.52
N THR A 442 -20.18 6.00 -18.39
CA THR A 442 -20.26 7.22 -19.20
C THR A 442 -20.98 8.39 -18.53
N ASP A 443 -21.97 8.13 -17.67
CA ASP A 443 -22.83 9.19 -17.10
C ASP A 443 -22.20 9.98 -15.94
N TYR A 444 -21.11 9.47 -15.38
CA TYR A 444 -20.55 9.98 -14.13
C TYR A 444 -19.62 11.19 -14.32
N LEU A 445 -18.87 11.24 -15.40
CA LEU A 445 -17.89 12.31 -15.64
C LEU A 445 -18.55 13.64 -16.03
N GLU A 446 -19.85 13.64 -16.31
CA GLU A 446 -20.58 14.84 -16.70
C GLU A 446 -21.13 15.66 -15.51
N GLN A 447 -21.24 15.11 -14.29
CA GLN A 447 -21.90 15.80 -13.17
C GLN A 447 -21.29 15.56 -11.77
N PRO A 448 -20.13 16.04 -11.42
CA PRO A 448 -19.85 16.27 -10.01
C PRO A 448 -20.34 17.67 -9.64
N LYS A 449 -21.44 17.77 -8.93
CA LYS A 449 -21.81 19.00 -8.22
C LYS A 449 -21.54 18.79 -6.76
N PHE A 450 -20.65 19.58 -6.21
CA PHE A 450 -20.50 19.79 -4.79
C PHE A 450 -21.11 21.16 -4.51
N ASP A 451 -22.29 21.18 -3.91
CA ASP A 451 -22.92 22.39 -3.38
C ASP A 451 -22.27 22.83 -2.08
#